data_59147351c38df9d9f0c5f9d3a69f1933
#
_entry.id   59147351c38df9d9f0c5f9d3a69f1933
#
_cell.length_a   1.000
_cell.length_b   1.000
_cell.length_c   1.000
_cell.angle_alpha   90.00
_cell.angle_beta   90.00
_cell.angle_gamma   90.00
#
_symmetry.space_group_name_H-M   'P 1'
#
loop_
_entity.id
_entity.type
_entity.pdbx_description
1 polymer ?
#
loop_
_entity_poly.entity_id
_entity_poly.type
_entity_poly.pdbx_seq_one_letter_code
_entity_poly.pdbx_strand_id
1 'polypeptide(L)'
;MARRPTTHDPFNAVAEPRRRELLEAMGADELSVNKIVERLGWNQPMVSKHLGVLKQVGLVEERHVGRQRLYRVNAERLKPIFDWVTPFERYWNGRFDRLDQVLEEIQKKEKK
;
A
#
# COMPACT_ATOMS: atom_id res chain seq x y z
N MET A 1 13.36 -27.01 -11.70
CA MET A 1 13.33 -26.10 -10.57
C MET A 1 11.93 -25.54 -10.40
N ALA A 2 11.28 -25.87 -9.30
CA ALA A 2 9.94 -25.42 -9.05
C ALA A 2 9.94 -23.93 -8.71
N ARG A 3 9.23 -23.12 -9.48
CA ARG A 3 9.01 -21.71 -9.13
C ARG A 3 8.08 -21.64 -7.94
N ARG A 4 8.44 -20.85 -6.95
CA ARG A 4 7.51 -20.55 -5.86
C ARG A 4 6.28 -19.84 -6.44
N PRO A 5 5.08 -20.22 -5.97
CA PRO A 5 3.89 -19.47 -6.37
C PRO A 5 4.06 -18.00 -5.96
N THR A 6 4.07 -17.11 -6.93
CA THR A 6 4.26 -15.68 -6.70
C THR A 6 3.02 -15.02 -6.08
N THR A 7 1.88 -15.72 -6.10
CA THR A 7 0.61 -15.22 -5.59
C THR A 7 0.58 -15.03 -4.08
N HIS A 8 1.53 -15.63 -3.33
CA HIS A 8 1.59 -15.54 -1.86
C HIS A 8 2.69 -14.60 -1.37
N ASP A 9 3.29 -13.83 -2.26
CA ASP A 9 4.41 -12.96 -1.99
C ASP A 9 3.93 -11.50 -1.91
N PRO A 10 4.20 -10.78 -0.78
CA PRO A 10 3.84 -9.37 -0.69
C PRO A 10 4.45 -8.50 -1.80
N PHE A 11 5.66 -8.80 -2.26
CA PHE A 11 6.27 -8.07 -3.40
C PHE A 11 5.42 -8.20 -4.66
N ASN A 12 4.98 -9.40 -4.97
CA ASN A 12 4.13 -9.64 -6.13
C ASN A 12 2.78 -8.94 -5.96
N ALA A 13 2.20 -8.99 -4.75
CA ALA A 13 0.91 -8.37 -4.48
C ALA A 13 0.94 -6.86 -4.73
N VAL A 14 2.01 -6.17 -4.30
CA VAL A 14 2.12 -4.72 -4.49
C VAL A 14 2.68 -4.33 -5.85
N ALA A 15 3.10 -5.29 -6.66
CA ALA A 15 3.54 -5.02 -8.03
C ALA A 15 2.39 -4.54 -8.92
N GLU A 16 1.16 -4.94 -8.61
CA GLU A 16 -0.02 -4.52 -9.35
C GLU A 16 -0.49 -3.15 -8.85
N PRO A 17 -0.53 -2.11 -9.73
CA PRO A 17 -0.91 -0.76 -9.30
C PRO A 17 -2.28 -0.67 -8.63
N ARG A 18 -3.25 -1.42 -9.11
CA ARG A 18 -4.60 -1.42 -8.54
C ARG A 18 -4.64 -1.90 -7.10
N ARG A 19 -3.79 -2.87 -6.77
CA ARG A 19 -3.70 -3.35 -5.39
C ARG A 19 -3.07 -2.30 -4.48
N ARG A 20 -2.07 -1.54 -4.98
CA ARG A 20 -1.52 -0.42 -4.22
C ARG A 20 -2.57 0.66 -3.98
N GLU A 21 -3.35 1.01 -5.01
CA GLU A 21 -4.44 1.98 -4.88
C GLU A 21 -5.46 1.55 -3.83
N LEU A 22 -5.79 0.25 -3.81
CA LEU A 22 -6.73 -0.30 -2.85
C LEU A 22 -6.21 -0.20 -1.43
N LEU A 23 -4.95 -0.55 -1.20
CA LEU A 23 -4.31 -0.42 0.11
C LEU A 23 -4.28 1.04 0.57
N GLU A 24 -3.95 1.95 -0.32
CA GLU A 24 -3.94 3.39 -0.02
C GLU A 24 -5.33 3.91 0.32
N ALA A 25 -6.35 3.47 -0.41
CA ALA A 25 -7.72 3.88 -0.15
C ALA A 25 -8.24 3.39 1.19
N MET A 26 -7.81 2.20 1.61
CA MET A 26 -8.17 1.65 2.92
C MET A 26 -7.46 2.38 4.06
N GLY A 27 -6.17 2.68 3.86
CA GLY A 27 -5.38 3.34 4.88
C GLY A 27 -5.40 2.59 6.21
N ALA A 28 -5.70 3.29 7.29
CA ALA A 28 -5.80 2.72 8.64
C ALA A 28 -7.23 2.28 8.99
N ASP A 29 -8.17 2.43 8.08
CA ASP A 29 -9.58 2.18 8.35
C ASP A 29 -9.95 0.72 8.15
N GLU A 30 -10.94 0.28 8.92
CA GLU A 30 -11.57 -1.02 8.72
C GLU A 30 -12.85 -0.80 7.90
N LEU A 31 -12.92 -1.44 6.73
CA LEU A 31 -13.96 -1.13 5.75
C LEU A 31 -14.63 -2.39 5.21
N SER A 32 -15.93 -2.28 4.93
CA SER A 32 -16.64 -3.29 4.13
C SER A 32 -16.27 -3.13 2.66
N VAL A 33 -16.57 -4.17 1.86
CA VAL A 33 -16.38 -4.11 0.40
C VAL A 33 -17.14 -2.93 -0.20
N ASN A 34 -18.37 -2.70 0.25
CA ASN A 34 -19.19 -1.61 -0.27
C ASN A 34 -18.56 -0.24 -0.01
N LYS A 35 -17.96 -0.05 1.16
CA LYS A 35 -17.26 1.19 1.47
C LYS A 35 -16.01 1.38 0.61
N ILE A 36 -15.30 0.32 0.33
CA ILE A 36 -14.13 0.36 -0.56
C ILE A 36 -14.59 0.72 -1.98
N VAL A 37 -15.67 0.11 -2.45
CA VAL A 37 -16.27 0.44 -3.75
C VAL A 37 -16.61 1.93 -3.84
N GLU A 38 -17.24 2.47 -2.80
CA GLU A 38 -17.57 3.90 -2.76
C GLU A 38 -16.33 4.79 -2.85
N ARG A 39 -15.28 4.46 -2.11
CA ARG A 39 -14.04 5.27 -2.08
C ARG A 39 -13.31 5.26 -3.41
N LEU A 40 -13.26 4.10 -4.06
CA LEU A 40 -12.50 3.92 -5.29
C LEU A 40 -13.31 4.20 -6.55
N GLY A 41 -14.63 4.06 -6.49
CA GLY A 41 -15.47 4.14 -7.67
C GLY A 41 -15.30 2.96 -8.61
N TRP A 42 -14.76 1.84 -8.13
CA TRP A 42 -14.60 0.61 -8.91
C TRP A 42 -15.84 -0.25 -8.77
N ASN A 43 -16.01 -1.20 -9.71
CA ASN A 43 -17.07 -2.19 -9.55
C ASN A 43 -16.69 -3.20 -8.45
N GLN A 44 -17.72 -3.83 -7.86
CA GLN A 44 -17.51 -4.78 -6.77
C GLN A 44 -16.66 -5.98 -7.16
N PRO A 45 -16.84 -6.62 -8.34
CA PRO A 45 -15.99 -7.76 -8.71
C PRO A 45 -14.51 -7.43 -8.75
N MET A 46 -14.14 -6.24 -9.22
CA MET A 46 -12.76 -5.80 -9.27
C MET A 46 -12.19 -5.64 -7.85
N VAL A 47 -12.94 -4.97 -6.97
CA VAL A 47 -12.52 -4.82 -5.57
C VAL A 47 -12.36 -6.19 -4.91
N SER A 48 -13.35 -7.07 -5.07
CA SER A 48 -13.31 -8.41 -4.48
C SER A 48 -12.15 -9.24 -4.98
N LYS A 49 -11.82 -9.15 -6.26
CA LYS A 49 -10.70 -9.87 -6.86
C LYS A 49 -9.37 -9.45 -6.23
N HIS A 50 -9.11 -8.15 -6.19
CA HIS A 50 -7.84 -7.63 -5.66
C HIS A 50 -7.76 -7.79 -4.14
N LEU A 51 -8.88 -7.58 -3.46
CA LEU A 51 -8.97 -7.80 -2.02
C LEU A 51 -8.66 -9.25 -1.64
N GLY A 52 -9.17 -10.20 -2.46
CA GLY A 52 -8.88 -11.62 -2.28
C GLY A 52 -7.40 -11.95 -2.37
N VAL A 53 -6.71 -11.38 -3.36
CA VAL A 53 -5.25 -11.56 -3.50
C VAL A 53 -4.51 -10.99 -2.29
N LEU A 54 -4.88 -9.78 -1.87
CA LEU A 54 -4.25 -9.13 -0.71
C LEU A 54 -4.49 -9.93 0.58
N LYS A 55 -5.69 -10.47 0.75
CA LYS A 55 -6.01 -11.32 1.90
C LYS A 55 -5.17 -12.60 1.88
N GLN A 56 -5.02 -13.21 0.71
CA GLN A 56 -4.27 -14.46 0.55
C GLN A 56 -2.81 -14.32 0.95
N VAL A 57 -2.19 -13.18 0.64
CA VAL A 57 -0.80 -12.90 1.04
C VAL A 57 -0.68 -12.29 2.44
N GLY A 58 -1.80 -12.06 3.11
CA GLY A 58 -1.82 -11.52 4.46
C GLY A 58 -1.66 -10.01 4.58
N LEU A 59 -1.70 -9.27 3.47
CA LEU A 59 -1.63 -7.81 3.48
C LEU A 59 -2.93 -7.16 3.94
N VAL A 60 -4.02 -7.90 3.86
CA VAL A 60 -5.34 -7.48 4.32
C VAL A 60 -5.90 -8.59 5.19
N GLU A 61 -6.50 -8.21 6.31
CA GLU A 61 -7.18 -9.12 7.22
C GLU A 61 -8.69 -8.92 7.11
N GLU A 62 -9.44 -10.01 7.26
CA GLU A 62 -10.90 -10.02 7.25
C GLU A 62 -11.40 -10.32 8.65
N ARG A 63 -12.43 -9.58 9.07
CA ARG A 63 -13.12 -9.80 10.34
C ARG A 63 -14.62 -9.80 10.11
N HIS A 64 -15.31 -10.75 10.72
CA HIS A 64 -16.75 -10.82 10.65
C HIS A 64 -17.37 -10.11 11.86
N VAL A 65 -18.29 -9.17 11.60
CA VAL A 65 -19.04 -8.47 12.64
C VAL A 65 -20.52 -8.60 12.25
N GLY A 66 -21.23 -9.50 12.92
CA GLY A 66 -22.58 -9.85 12.55
C GLY A 66 -22.61 -10.44 11.15
N ARG A 67 -23.36 -9.82 10.24
CA ARG A 67 -23.44 -10.24 8.83
C ARG A 67 -22.44 -9.51 7.94
N GLN A 68 -21.69 -8.57 8.50
CA GLN A 68 -20.71 -7.80 7.73
C GLN A 68 -19.34 -8.45 7.77
N ARG A 69 -18.66 -8.35 6.65
CA ARG A 69 -17.22 -8.65 6.55
C ARG A 69 -16.48 -7.33 6.46
N LEU A 70 -15.57 -7.12 7.39
CA LEU A 70 -14.75 -5.92 7.43
C LEU A 70 -13.30 -6.28 7.11
N TYR A 71 -12.63 -5.41 6.39
CA TYR A 71 -11.26 -5.60 5.93
C TYR A 71 -10.39 -4.46 6.39
N ARG A 72 -9.18 -4.78 6.80
CA ARG A 72 -8.20 -3.76 7.17
C ARG A 72 -6.82 -4.17 6.68
N VAL A 73 -5.95 -3.19 6.43
CA VAL A 73 -4.57 -3.43 6.03
C VAL A 73 -3.78 -3.97 7.22
N ASN A 74 -3.01 -5.03 6.98
CA ASN A 74 -2.04 -5.54 7.94
C ASN A 74 -0.66 -5.01 7.53
N ALA A 75 -0.30 -3.86 8.08
CA ALA A 75 0.93 -3.16 7.72
C ALA A 75 2.19 -3.94 8.05
N GLU A 76 2.15 -4.84 9.05
CA GLU A 76 3.30 -5.66 9.41
C GLU A 76 3.75 -6.55 8.26
N ARG A 77 2.82 -6.99 7.42
CA ARG A 77 3.13 -7.83 6.26
C ARG A 77 3.82 -7.06 5.14
N LEU A 78 3.83 -5.73 5.21
CA LEU A 78 4.59 -4.88 4.30
C LEU A 78 6.05 -4.73 4.73
N LYS A 79 6.39 -5.15 5.93
CA LYS A 79 7.75 -5.00 6.48
C LYS A 79 8.84 -5.61 5.59
N PRO A 80 8.67 -6.81 4.99
CA PRO A 80 9.69 -7.35 4.09
C PRO A 80 10.03 -6.41 2.94
N ILE A 81 9.07 -5.66 2.43
CA ILE A 81 9.28 -4.68 1.36
C ILE A 81 10.10 -3.51 1.90
N PHE A 82 9.74 -3.01 3.06
CA PHE A 82 10.48 -1.96 3.76
C PHE A 82 11.93 -2.38 4.01
N ASP A 83 12.13 -3.60 4.53
CA ASP A 83 13.46 -4.13 4.82
C ASP A 83 14.30 -4.26 3.56
N TRP A 84 13.68 -4.68 2.45
CA TRP A 84 14.37 -4.81 1.17
C TRP A 84 14.79 -3.45 0.62
N VAL A 85 13.93 -2.44 0.74
CA VAL A 85 14.17 -1.12 0.14
C VAL A 85 15.06 -0.24 1.01
N THR A 86 15.11 -0.47 2.31
CA THR A 86 15.83 0.36 3.27
C THR A 86 17.31 0.55 2.95
N PRO A 87 18.08 -0.49 2.52
CA PRO A 87 19.48 -0.28 2.17
C PRO A 87 19.71 0.71 1.02
N PHE A 88 18.70 0.92 0.18
CA PHE A 88 18.79 1.87 -0.91
C PHE A 88 18.49 3.31 -0.49
N GLU A 89 17.96 3.50 0.71
CA GLU A 89 17.55 4.81 1.23
C GLU A 89 18.66 5.84 1.18
N ARG A 90 19.89 5.43 1.50
CA ARG A 90 21.07 6.32 1.46
C ARG A 90 21.30 6.93 0.08
N TYR A 91 20.87 6.25 -1.00
CA TYR A 91 21.01 6.78 -2.36
C TYR A 91 19.95 7.86 -2.64
N TRP A 92 18.82 7.78 -1.98
CA TRP A 92 17.72 8.73 -2.17
C TRP A 92 17.85 9.94 -1.25
N ASN A 93 18.23 9.71 0.00
CA ASN A 93 18.28 10.75 1.01
C ASN A 93 19.27 11.86 0.62
N GLY A 94 20.40 11.50 0.03
CA GLY A 94 21.34 12.50 -0.47
C GLY A 94 20.74 13.43 -1.50
N ARG A 95 19.93 12.90 -2.41
CA ARG A 95 19.24 13.69 -3.43
C ARG A 95 18.11 14.53 -2.85
N PHE A 96 17.32 13.95 -1.98
CA PHE A 96 16.23 14.66 -1.33
C PHE A 96 16.73 15.75 -0.39
N ASP A 97 17.81 15.50 0.33
CA ASP A 97 18.43 16.51 1.19
C ASP A 97 18.89 17.71 0.39
N ARG A 98 19.50 17.49 -0.79
CA ARG A 98 19.90 18.56 -1.68
C ARG A 98 18.70 19.36 -2.19
N LEU A 99 17.64 18.64 -2.56
CA LEU A 99 16.42 19.27 -3.02
C LEU A 99 15.79 20.11 -1.92
N ASP A 100 15.71 19.57 -0.71
CA ASP A 100 15.19 20.28 0.45
C ASP A 100 15.98 21.53 0.75
N GLN A 101 17.31 21.48 0.66
CA GLN A 101 18.19 22.63 0.84
C GLN A 101 17.90 23.71 -0.20
N VAL A 102 17.73 23.31 -1.46
CA VAL A 102 17.40 24.25 -2.54
C VAL A 102 16.05 24.91 -2.28
N LEU A 103 15.06 24.12 -1.88
CA LEU A 103 13.73 24.64 -1.56
C LEU A 103 13.77 25.62 -0.39
N GLU A 104 14.53 25.30 0.64
CA GLU A 104 14.71 26.21 1.79
C GLU A 104 15.35 27.52 1.37
N GLU A 105 16.36 27.47 0.53
CA GLU A 105 17.03 28.68 0.01
C GLU A 105 16.07 29.54 -0.80
N ILE A 106 15.25 28.92 -1.63
CA ILE A 106 14.24 29.62 -2.41
C ILE A 106 13.22 30.30 -1.49
N GLN A 107 12.75 29.58 -0.47
CA GLN A 107 11.79 30.12 0.49
C GLN A 107 12.36 31.29 1.28
N LYS A 108 13.64 31.21 1.67
CA LYS A 108 14.33 32.32 2.35
C LYS A 108 14.41 33.55 1.47
N LYS A 109 14.67 33.39 0.18
CA LYS A 109 14.71 34.50 -0.78
C LYS A 109 13.33 35.14 -0.98
N GLU A 110 12.28 34.34 -0.96
CA GLU A 110 10.90 34.82 -1.11
C GLU A 110 10.41 35.60 0.11
N LYS A 111 10.91 35.30 1.30
CA LYS A 111 10.51 35.98 2.54
C LYS A 111 11.17 37.35 2.73
N LYS A 112 12.01 37.75 1.85
CA LYS A 112 12.57 39.09 1.84
C LYS A 112 11.71 39.99 0.96
#